data_8c3aa1634fc4fc3c222bc6ca0b20e51f
#
_entry.id   8c3aa1634fc4fc3c222bc6ca0b20e51f
#
_cell.length_a   1.000
_cell.length_b   1.000
_cell.length_c   1.000
_cell.angle_alpha   90.00
_cell.angle_beta   90.00
_cell.angle_gamma   90.00
#
_symmetry.space_group_name_H-M   'P 1'
#
loop_
_entity.id
_entity.type
_entity.pdbx_description
1 polymer ?
#
loop_
_entity_poly.entity_id
_entity_poly.type
_entity_poly.pdbx_seq_one_letter_code
_entity_poly.pdbx_strand_id
1 'polypeptide(L)'
;MPKFLLGCLVVLALAAIGGGTAGYFLVIKPAYEFATDVGSFATEFAELNEQVQRDPGFRPPADGAVDEEQFQRFLAAQRDIRTGMAGRLDELKENWQEMQAEIDRDDRDANIVELVTAYRDLGDLILEAKRNQVRALNAHDFSLQEYLYVRNQTFLALGEEVAVAAYGDQGAPQRTRRVPDELVEMVGPHREELMEGYALAWFGM
;
A
#
# COMPACT_ATOMS: atom_id res chain seq x y z
N MET A 1 -9.23 -64.87 -4.07
CA MET A 1 -9.63 -63.62 -3.37
C MET A 1 -8.46 -62.66 -3.02
N PRO A 2 -7.23 -63.08 -2.65
CA PRO A 2 -6.22 -62.13 -2.19
C PRO A 2 -5.68 -61.16 -3.26
N LYS A 3 -5.70 -61.52 -4.56
CA LYS A 3 -5.18 -60.68 -5.64
C LYS A 3 -6.00 -59.42 -5.92
N PHE A 4 -7.31 -59.48 -5.67
CA PHE A 4 -8.21 -58.34 -5.89
C PHE A 4 -8.08 -57.30 -4.74
N LEU A 5 -7.92 -57.78 -3.53
CA LEU A 5 -7.68 -56.93 -2.35
C LEU A 5 -6.33 -56.19 -2.44
N LEU A 6 -5.30 -56.85 -2.98
CA LEU A 6 -3.99 -56.26 -3.18
C LEU A 6 -4.05 -55.15 -4.24
N GLY A 7 -4.79 -55.36 -5.33
CA GLY A 7 -5.01 -54.32 -6.36
C GLY A 7 -5.74 -53.10 -5.84
N CYS A 8 -6.79 -53.26 -5.07
CA CYS A 8 -7.50 -52.14 -4.44
C CYS A 8 -6.64 -51.37 -3.44
N LEU A 9 -5.80 -52.04 -2.65
CA LEU A 9 -4.86 -51.42 -1.71
C LEU A 9 -3.79 -50.59 -2.46
N VAL A 10 -3.27 -51.09 -3.57
CA VAL A 10 -2.30 -50.33 -4.40
C VAL A 10 -2.95 -49.09 -5.03
N VAL A 11 -4.16 -49.20 -5.54
CA VAL A 11 -4.89 -48.06 -6.11
C VAL A 11 -5.21 -47.00 -5.04
N LEU A 12 -5.62 -47.42 -3.83
CA LEU A 12 -5.87 -46.52 -2.71
C LEU A 12 -4.56 -45.85 -2.23
N ALA A 13 -3.45 -46.56 -2.20
CA ALA A 13 -2.17 -46.04 -1.84
C ALA A 13 -1.69 -44.99 -2.89
N LEU A 14 -1.83 -45.30 -4.18
CA LEU A 14 -1.50 -44.35 -5.26
C LEU A 14 -2.42 -43.14 -5.25
N ALA A 15 -3.69 -43.29 -4.96
CA ALA A 15 -4.65 -42.20 -4.80
C ALA A 15 -4.32 -41.33 -3.59
N ALA A 16 -3.94 -41.93 -2.46
CA ALA A 16 -3.52 -41.21 -1.25
C ALA A 16 -2.19 -40.46 -1.47
N ILE A 17 -1.22 -41.08 -2.13
CA ILE A 17 0.06 -40.43 -2.47
C ILE A 17 -0.17 -39.34 -3.50
N GLY A 18 -0.91 -39.59 -4.58
CA GLY A 18 -1.23 -38.61 -5.62
C GLY A 18 -2.07 -37.46 -5.08
N GLY A 19 -3.13 -37.74 -4.31
CA GLY A 19 -3.97 -36.72 -3.68
C GLY A 19 -3.24 -35.94 -2.59
N GLY A 20 -2.42 -36.59 -1.79
CA GLY A 20 -1.60 -35.94 -0.77
C GLY A 20 -0.51 -35.05 -1.40
N THR A 21 0.13 -35.50 -2.48
CA THR A 21 1.12 -34.73 -3.21
C THR A 21 0.46 -33.52 -3.90
N ALA A 22 -0.65 -33.72 -4.59
CA ALA A 22 -1.40 -32.64 -5.22
C ALA A 22 -1.90 -31.63 -4.18
N GLY A 23 -2.47 -32.06 -3.08
CA GLY A 23 -2.91 -31.20 -1.98
C GLY A 23 -1.76 -30.42 -1.35
N TYR A 24 -0.60 -31.05 -1.19
CA TYR A 24 0.60 -30.34 -0.72
C TYR A 24 1.02 -29.23 -1.67
N PHE A 25 1.17 -29.51 -2.97
CA PHE A 25 1.65 -28.52 -3.95
C PHE A 25 0.60 -27.45 -4.28
N LEU A 26 -0.69 -27.78 -4.25
CA LEU A 26 -1.75 -26.85 -4.63
C LEU A 26 -2.27 -26.00 -3.46
N VAL A 27 -2.13 -26.45 -2.22
CA VAL A 27 -2.71 -25.76 -1.06
C VAL A 27 -1.67 -25.46 0.02
N ILE A 28 -0.95 -26.48 0.49
CA ILE A 28 -0.06 -26.32 1.67
C ILE A 28 1.17 -25.49 1.30
N LYS A 29 1.81 -25.81 0.20
CA LYS A 29 3.02 -25.08 -0.24
C LYS A 29 2.73 -23.60 -0.53
N PRO A 30 1.71 -23.23 -1.33
CA PRO A 30 1.38 -21.82 -1.55
C PRO A 30 0.99 -21.07 -0.27
N ALA A 31 0.26 -21.72 0.64
CA ALA A 31 -0.11 -21.12 1.91
C ALA A 31 1.10 -20.89 2.83
N TYR A 32 2.04 -21.82 2.86
CA TYR A 32 3.27 -21.67 3.62
C TYR A 32 4.19 -20.59 3.03
N GLU A 33 4.35 -20.56 1.71
CA GLU A 33 5.12 -19.52 1.01
C GLU A 33 4.50 -18.15 1.26
N PHE A 34 3.17 -18.02 1.16
CA PHE A 34 2.47 -16.78 1.47
C PHE A 34 2.71 -16.31 2.92
N ALA A 35 2.63 -17.22 3.89
CA ALA A 35 2.89 -16.87 5.29
C ALA A 35 4.34 -16.42 5.51
N THR A 36 5.29 -17.02 4.81
CA THR A 36 6.71 -16.62 4.83
C THR A 36 6.91 -15.26 4.17
N ASP A 37 6.26 -15.01 3.02
CA ASP A 37 6.31 -13.75 2.30
C ASP A 37 5.75 -12.59 3.14
N VAL A 38 4.63 -12.81 3.85
CA VAL A 38 4.06 -11.82 4.78
C VAL A 38 5.05 -11.52 5.93
N GLY A 39 5.73 -12.53 6.47
CA GLY A 39 6.74 -12.34 7.50
C GLY A 39 7.95 -11.55 7.00
N SER A 40 8.46 -11.88 5.81
CA SER A 40 9.58 -11.16 5.18
C SER A 40 9.21 -9.73 4.82
N PHE A 41 8.00 -9.51 4.29
CA PHE A 41 7.46 -8.18 4.02
C PHE A 41 7.47 -7.29 5.28
N ALA A 42 6.93 -7.79 6.39
CA ALA A 42 6.89 -7.01 7.63
C ALA A 42 8.29 -6.65 8.16
N THR A 43 9.23 -7.58 8.04
CA THR A 43 10.63 -7.36 8.45
C THR A 43 11.30 -6.32 7.55
N GLU A 44 11.20 -6.46 6.22
CA GLU A 44 11.78 -5.52 5.27
C GLU A 44 11.16 -4.12 5.40
N PHE A 45 9.84 -4.04 5.59
CA PHE A 45 9.17 -2.77 5.80
C PHE A 45 9.67 -2.06 7.07
N ALA A 46 9.93 -2.80 8.15
CA ALA A 46 10.49 -2.25 9.38
C ALA A 46 11.94 -1.79 9.18
N GLU A 47 12.78 -2.60 8.54
CA GLU A 47 14.18 -2.27 8.22
C GLU A 47 14.30 -1.02 7.33
N LEU A 48 13.37 -0.83 6.39
CA LEU A 48 13.32 0.37 5.57
C LEU A 48 13.05 1.64 6.40
N ASN A 49 12.24 1.56 7.46
CA ASN A 49 12.04 2.70 8.35
C ASN A 49 13.33 3.12 9.08
N GLU A 50 14.18 2.15 9.42
CA GLU A 50 15.47 2.41 10.09
C GLU A 50 16.50 3.08 9.17
N GLN A 51 16.28 3.05 7.85
CA GLN A 51 17.15 3.71 6.87
C GLN A 51 16.87 5.21 6.71
N VAL A 52 15.85 5.76 7.37
CA VAL A 52 15.62 7.20 7.43
C VAL A 52 16.69 7.82 8.33
N GLN A 53 17.53 8.68 7.74
CA GLN A 53 18.77 9.16 8.37
C GLN A 53 18.54 10.23 9.43
N ARG A 54 17.46 11.01 9.31
CA ARG A 54 17.18 12.10 10.26
C ARG A 54 16.61 11.55 11.56
N ASP A 55 17.23 11.98 12.66
CA ASP A 55 16.84 11.62 14.03
C ASP A 55 15.38 12.02 14.32
N PRO A 56 14.58 11.15 15.00
CA PRO A 56 13.18 11.38 15.36
C PRO A 56 12.96 12.44 16.47
N GLY A 57 13.84 13.43 16.60
CA GLY A 57 13.71 14.53 17.58
C GLY A 57 12.55 15.49 17.32
N PHE A 58 11.77 15.29 16.24
CA PHE A 58 10.60 16.11 15.91
C PHE A 58 9.50 15.98 16.98
N ARG A 59 8.97 17.13 17.40
CA ARG A 59 7.80 17.20 18.27
C ARG A 59 6.67 17.92 17.56
N PRO A 60 5.53 17.24 17.33
CA PRO A 60 4.38 17.86 16.70
C PRO A 60 3.92 19.10 17.45
N PRO A 61 3.69 20.25 16.76
CA PRO A 61 3.04 21.41 17.36
C PRO A 61 1.65 21.07 17.89
N ALA A 62 1.31 21.62 19.06
CA ALA A 62 0.05 21.32 19.74
C ALA A 62 -1.17 21.92 19.01
N ASP A 63 -0.96 22.95 18.21
CA ASP A 63 -1.97 23.66 17.43
C ASP A 63 -2.21 23.04 16.03
N GLY A 64 -1.46 22.01 15.68
CA GLY A 64 -1.57 21.37 14.35
C GLY A 64 -0.90 22.16 13.23
N ALA A 65 -0.09 23.17 13.54
CA ALA A 65 0.56 24.01 12.54
C ALA A 65 1.59 23.23 11.70
N VAL A 66 1.63 23.54 10.42
CA VAL A 66 2.67 23.14 9.46
C VAL A 66 3.17 24.43 8.83
N ASP A 67 4.46 24.68 8.88
CA ASP A 67 5.01 25.86 8.25
C ASP A 67 5.19 25.67 6.73
N GLU A 68 5.35 26.78 6.01
CA GLU A 68 5.48 26.80 4.55
C GLU A 68 6.68 25.96 4.07
N GLU A 69 7.81 26.00 4.77
CA GLU A 69 9.00 25.22 4.40
C GLU A 69 8.75 23.72 4.54
N GLN A 70 8.13 23.30 5.64
CA GLN A 70 7.73 21.91 5.85
C GLN A 70 6.76 21.43 4.77
N PHE A 71 5.77 22.27 4.44
CA PHE A 71 4.78 21.94 3.41
C PHE A 71 5.44 21.80 2.03
N GLN A 72 6.32 22.72 1.63
CA GLN A 72 7.02 22.66 0.34
C GLN A 72 7.96 21.44 0.26
N ARG A 73 8.68 21.12 1.34
CA ARG A 73 9.48 19.89 1.42
C ARG A 73 8.62 18.64 1.30
N PHE A 74 7.43 18.65 1.91
CA PHE A 74 6.47 17.55 1.81
C PHE A 74 5.99 17.35 0.35
N LEU A 75 5.59 18.43 -0.35
CA LEU A 75 5.21 18.36 -1.76
C LEU A 75 6.34 17.80 -2.63
N ALA A 76 7.56 18.25 -2.41
CA ALA A 76 8.73 17.76 -3.13
C ALA A 76 8.96 16.25 -2.87
N ALA A 77 8.89 15.81 -1.62
CA ALA A 77 8.99 14.39 -1.27
C ALA A 77 7.87 13.55 -1.91
N GLN A 78 6.64 14.06 -1.93
CA GLN A 78 5.50 13.40 -2.61
C GLN A 78 5.73 13.25 -4.11
N ARG A 79 6.29 14.28 -4.77
CA ARG A 79 6.63 14.21 -6.21
C ARG A 79 7.69 13.14 -6.48
N ASP A 80 8.72 13.08 -5.65
CA ASP A 80 9.79 12.10 -5.80
C ASP A 80 9.27 10.67 -5.60
N ILE A 81 8.41 10.43 -4.62
CA ILE A 81 7.77 9.13 -4.39
C ILE A 81 6.94 8.74 -5.62
N ARG A 82 6.08 9.63 -6.12
CA ARG A 82 5.26 9.35 -7.32
C ARG A 82 6.12 9.09 -8.55
N THR A 83 7.14 9.91 -8.77
CA THR A 83 8.06 9.73 -9.90
C THR A 83 8.76 8.38 -9.83
N GLY A 84 9.20 7.96 -8.64
CA GLY A 84 9.80 6.66 -8.42
C GLY A 84 8.84 5.48 -8.61
N MET A 85 7.53 5.73 -8.57
CA MET A 85 6.47 4.73 -8.80
C MET A 85 5.90 4.76 -10.22
N ALA A 86 6.34 5.74 -11.06
CA ALA A 86 5.86 5.84 -12.44
C ALA A 86 6.15 4.55 -13.21
N GLY A 87 5.14 4.04 -13.90
CA GLY A 87 5.21 2.77 -14.64
C GLY A 87 4.90 1.53 -13.81
N ARG A 88 5.21 1.49 -12.50
CA ARG A 88 4.91 0.31 -11.65
C ARG A 88 3.41 0.16 -11.36
N LEU A 89 2.73 1.28 -11.18
CA LEU A 89 1.27 1.30 -11.02
C LEU A 89 0.56 0.88 -12.32
N ASP A 90 1.08 1.28 -13.47
CA ASP A 90 0.54 0.89 -14.76
C ASP A 90 0.77 -0.61 -15.02
N GLU A 91 1.97 -1.11 -14.76
CA GLU A 91 2.30 -2.54 -14.85
C GLU A 91 1.39 -3.39 -13.95
N LEU A 92 1.18 -3.00 -12.68
CA LEU A 92 0.26 -3.70 -11.79
C LEU A 92 -1.17 -3.70 -12.36
N LYS A 93 -1.63 -2.57 -12.88
CA LYS A 93 -2.95 -2.46 -13.47
C LYS A 93 -3.11 -3.35 -14.71
N GLU A 94 -2.10 -3.42 -15.58
CA GLU A 94 -2.10 -4.29 -16.75
C GLU A 94 -2.16 -5.76 -16.33
N ASN A 95 -1.31 -6.21 -15.39
CA ASN A 95 -1.31 -7.57 -14.86
C ASN A 95 -2.68 -7.96 -14.28
N TRP A 96 -3.32 -7.05 -13.55
CA TRP A 96 -4.65 -7.30 -13.00
C TRP A 96 -5.74 -7.39 -14.08
N GLN A 97 -5.65 -6.55 -15.11
CA GLN A 97 -6.59 -6.60 -16.24
C GLN A 97 -6.43 -7.89 -17.05
N GLU A 98 -5.20 -8.36 -17.28
CA GLU A 98 -4.92 -9.62 -17.95
C GLU A 98 -5.49 -10.80 -17.13
N MET A 99 -5.22 -10.86 -15.85
CA MET A 99 -5.76 -11.88 -14.94
C MET A 99 -7.30 -11.89 -14.95
N GLN A 100 -7.93 -10.72 -14.85
CA GLN A 100 -9.39 -10.60 -14.90
C GLN A 100 -9.94 -11.10 -16.24
N ALA A 101 -9.30 -10.74 -17.35
CA ALA A 101 -9.71 -11.16 -18.69
C ALA A 101 -9.58 -12.69 -18.89
N GLU A 102 -8.60 -13.33 -18.26
CA GLU A 102 -8.47 -14.80 -18.26
C GLU A 102 -9.59 -15.47 -17.45
N ILE A 103 -9.87 -14.96 -16.25
CA ILE A 103 -10.95 -15.46 -15.38
C ILE A 103 -12.30 -15.36 -16.10
N ASP A 104 -12.58 -14.20 -16.70
CA ASP A 104 -13.84 -13.95 -17.43
C ASP A 104 -13.95 -14.82 -18.69
N ARG A 105 -12.84 -15.06 -19.42
CA ARG A 105 -12.83 -15.91 -20.61
C ARG A 105 -13.16 -17.37 -20.29
N ASP A 106 -12.64 -17.84 -19.17
CA ASP A 106 -12.80 -19.22 -18.73
C ASP A 106 -14.09 -19.45 -17.92
N ASP A 107 -14.89 -18.39 -17.68
CA ASP A 107 -16.14 -18.40 -16.89
C ASP A 107 -15.95 -19.13 -15.54
N ARG A 108 -14.91 -18.76 -14.81
CA ARG A 108 -14.49 -19.38 -13.55
C ARG A 108 -14.19 -18.33 -12.47
N ASP A 109 -14.15 -18.77 -11.25
CA ASP A 109 -13.65 -17.96 -10.15
C ASP A 109 -12.11 -17.91 -10.12
N ALA A 110 -11.55 -16.85 -9.52
CA ALA A 110 -10.13 -16.77 -9.25
C ALA A 110 -9.66 -17.94 -8.38
N ASN A 111 -8.57 -18.57 -8.78
CA ASN A 111 -7.98 -19.66 -7.99
C ASN A 111 -7.01 -19.10 -6.93
N ILE A 112 -6.63 -19.95 -5.96
CA ILE A 112 -5.79 -19.55 -4.84
C ILE A 112 -4.39 -19.07 -5.29
N VAL A 113 -3.88 -19.61 -6.39
CA VAL A 113 -2.55 -19.20 -6.91
C VAL A 113 -2.60 -17.79 -7.48
N GLU A 114 -3.65 -17.46 -8.22
CA GLU A 114 -3.89 -16.11 -8.77
C GLU A 114 -4.05 -15.09 -7.63
N LEU A 115 -4.82 -15.42 -6.61
CA LEU A 115 -4.97 -14.59 -5.41
C LEU A 115 -3.61 -14.35 -4.72
N VAL A 116 -2.83 -15.41 -4.48
CA VAL A 116 -1.51 -15.29 -3.85
C VAL A 116 -0.57 -14.44 -4.71
N THR A 117 -0.59 -14.60 -6.04
CA THR A 117 0.21 -13.80 -6.96
C THR A 117 -0.18 -12.32 -6.88
N ALA A 118 -1.48 -12.01 -6.93
CA ALA A 118 -1.98 -10.65 -6.81
C ALA A 118 -1.57 -9.97 -5.49
N TYR A 119 -1.62 -10.69 -4.37
CA TYR A 119 -1.15 -10.18 -3.07
C TYR A 119 0.37 -9.97 -3.03
N ARG A 120 1.14 -10.82 -3.70
CA ARG A 120 2.60 -10.69 -3.81
C ARG A 120 2.98 -9.46 -4.60
N ASP A 121 2.37 -9.26 -5.77
CA ASP A 121 2.58 -8.09 -6.62
C ASP A 121 2.24 -6.78 -5.88
N LEU A 122 1.16 -6.78 -5.10
CA LEU A 122 0.79 -5.65 -4.24
C LEU A 122 1.82 -5.43 -3.12
N GLY A 123 2.31 -6.49 -2.49
CA GLY A 123 3.36 -6.43 -1.47
C GLY A 123 4.65 -5.83 -2.00
N ASP A 124 5.10 -6.27 -3.17
CA ASP A 124 6.30 -5.76 -3.85
C ASP A 124 6.14 -4.29 -4.21
N LEU A 125 4.95 -3.88 -4.69
CA LEU A 125 4.64 -2.49 -4.99
C LEU A 125 4.73 -1.61 -3.72
N ILE A 126 4.18 -2.08 -2.60
CA ILE A 126 4.22 -1.35 -1.32
C ILE A 126 5.67 -1.22 -0.83
N LEU A 127 6.49 -2.27 -0.92
CA LEU A 127 7.90 -2.20 -0.55
C LEU A 127 8.68 -1.24 -1.45
N GLU A 128 8.41 -1.24 -2.75
CA GLU A 128 9.05 -0.29 -3.66
C GLU A 128 8.64 1.15 -3.37
N ALA A 129 7.37 1.40 -3.12
CA ALA A 129 6.89 2.71 -2.69
C ALA A 129 7.55 3.13 -1.36
N LYS A 130 7.75 2.19 -0.43
CA LYS A 130 8.45 2.43 0.83
C LYS A 130 9.93 2.78 0.61
N ARG A 131 10.63 2.09 -0.29
CA ARG A 131 12.01 2.43 -0.67
C ARG A 131 12.10 3.82 -1.30
N ASN A 132 11.13 4.18 -2.16
CA ASN A 132 11.02 5.52 -2.73
C ASN A 132 10.77 6.56 -1.65
N GLN A 133 9.88 6.28 -0.69
CA GLN A 133 9.64 7.15 0.45
C GLN A 133 10.93 7.40 1.26
N VAL A 134 11.64 6.35 1.65
CA VAL A 134 12.89 6.51 2.42
C VAL A 134 13.90 7.37 1.67
N ARG A 135 14.07 7.17 0.36
CA ARG A 135 14.94 8.02 -0.47
C ARG A 135 14.48 9.48 -0.47
N ALA A 136 13.19 9.72 -0.65
CA ALA A 136 12.63 11.07 -0.65
C ALA A 136 12.78 11.75 0.71
N LEU A 137 12.51 11.03 1.82
CA LEU A 137 12.69 11.58 3.17
C LEU A 137 14.14 12.00 3.42
N ASN A 138 15.10 11.16 3.04
CA ASN A 138 16.53 11.47 3.17
C ASN A 138 16.95 12.63 2.27
N ALA A 139 16.41 12.74 1.05
CA ALA A 139 16.71 13.82 0.12
C ALA A 139 16.15 15.18 0.57
N HIS A 140 15.00 15.17 1.24
CA HIS A 140 14.33 16.39 1.71
C HIS A 140 14.47 16.64 3.21
N ASP A 141 15.40 15.97 3.86
CA ASP A 141 15.75 16.15 5.28
C ASP A 141 14.54 16.00 6.23
N PHE A 142 13.70 14.99 6.00
CA PHE A 142 12.62 14.60 6.87
C PHE A 142 13.00 13.46 7.81
N SER A 143 12.63 13.57 9.08
CA SER A 143 12.43 12.39 9.90
C SER A 143 11.11 11.70 9.51
N LEU A 144 11.00 10.40 9.75
CA LEU A 144 9.74 9.71 9.50
C LEU A 144 8.59 10.30 10.30
N GLN A 145 8.84 10.69 11.55
CA GLN A 145 7.83 11.26 12.44
C GLN A 145 7.34 12.63 11.95
N GLU A 146 8.26 13.51 11.52
CA GLU A 146 7.92 14.81 10.96
C GLU A 146 7.10 14.66 9.67
N TYR A 147 7.55 13.80 8.75
CA TYR A 147 6.83 13.54 7.52
C TYR A 147 5.41 13.03 7.75
N LEU A 148 5.23 12.05 8.63
CA LEU A 148 3.92 11.51 8.96
C LEU A 148 2.99 12.57 9.56
N TYR A 149 3.54 13.47 10.38
CA TYR A 149 2.80 14.59 10.92
C TYR A 149 2.35 15.54 9.81
N VAL A 150 3.28 16.06 8.99
CA VAL A 150 2.98 16.99 7.90
C VAL A 150 1.98 16.38 6.93
N ARG A 151 2.18 15.12 6.53
CA ARG A 151 1.25 14.38 5.69
C ARG A 151 -0.16 14.36 6.28
N ASN A 152 -0.29 13.97 7.53
CA ASN A 152 -1.60 13.86 8.17
C ASN A 152 -2.31 15.21 8.25
N GLN A 153 -1.60 16.28 8.62
CA GLN A 153 -2.16 17.62 8.66
C GLN A 153 -2.56 18.12 7.27
N THR A 154 -1.71 17.88 6.25
CA THR A 154 -2.00 18.25 4.86
C THR A 154 -3.25 17.56 4.32
N PHE A 155 -3.41 16.25 4.53
CA PHE A 155 -4.60 15.54 4.06
C PHE A 155 -5.86 15.83 4.87
N LEU A 156 -5.74 16.22 6.14
CA LEU A 156 -6.86 16.78 6.90
C LEU A 156 -7.29 18.14 6.33
N ALA A 157 -6.34 19.02 6.03
CA ALA A 157 -6.62 20.32 5.42
C ALA A 157 -7.23 20.17 4.02
N LEU A 158 -6.73 19.24 3.20
CA LEU A 158 -7.31 18.92 1.89
C LEU A 158 -8.77 18.47 2.02
N GLY A 159 -9.10 17.66 3.03
CA GLY A 159 -10.47 17.24 3.29
C GLY A 159 -11.38 18.40 3.70
N GLU A 160 -10.88 19.37 4.44
CA GLU A 160 -11.62 20.59 4.80
C GLU A 160 -11.81 21.52 3.59
N GLU A 161 -10.78 21.71 2.77
CA GLU A 161 -10.84 22.48 1.54
C GLU A 161 -11.89 21.91 0.57
N VAL A 162 -11.88 20.59 0.34
CA VAL A 162 -12.87 19.91 -0.51
C VAL A 162 -14.29 20.08 0.04
N ALA A 163 -14.47 20.04 1.34
CA ALA A 163 -15.77 20.23 1.96
C ALA A 163 -16.29 21.69 1.79
N VAL A 164 -15.42 22.68 1.95
CA VAL A 164 -15.75 24.09 1.71
C VAL A 164 -16.12 24.32 0.24
N ALA A 165 -15.34 23.76 -0.69
CA ALA A 165 -15.63 23.87 -2.12
C ALA A 165 -16.96 23.21 -2.52
N ALA A 166 -17.34 22.11 -1.87
CA ALA A 166 -18.57 21.37 -2.17
C ALA A 166 -19.84 22.00 -1.57
N TYR A 167 -19.76 22.56 -0.35
CA TYR A 167 -20.94 23.01 0.41
C TYR A 167 -21.03 24.53 0.56
N GLY A 168 -19.98 25.28 0.19
CA GLY A 168 -19.89 26.73 0.41
C GLY A 168 -19.85 27.11 1.90
N ASP A 169 -19.59 28.38 2.18
CA ASP A 169 -19.46 28.90 3.56
C ASP A 169 -20.74 28.75 4.43
N GLN A 170 -21.89 28.57 3.81
CA GLN A 170 -23.19 28.56 4.51
C GLN A 170 -23.75 27.15 4.77
N GLY A 171 -23.19 26.13 4.19
CA GLY A 171 -23.72 24.76 4.25
C GLY A 171 -22.84 23.72 4.95
N ALA A 172 -21.60 24.05 5.24
CA ALA A 172 -20.74 23.15 5.98
C ALA A 172 -21.30 22.97 7.41
N PRO A 173 -21.57 21.71 7.86
CA PRO A 173 -21.94 21.51 9.25
C PRO A 173 -20.85 22.17 10.12
N GLN A 174 -21.26 22.84 11.23
CA GLN A 174 -20.31 23.43 12.20
C GLN A 174 -19.35 22.35 12.72
N ARG A 175 -18.34 22.05 11.92
CA ARG A 175 -17.24 21.19 12.33
C ARG A 175 -16.22 22.09 13.04
N THR A 176 -15.86 21.70 14.24
CA THR A 176 -14.64 22.21 14.85
C THR A 176 -13.52 21.95 13.85
N ARG A 177 -12.96 23.00 13.26
CA ARG A 177 -11.81 22.88 12.36
C ARG A 177 -10.72 22.11 13.08
N ARG A 178 -10.16 21.14 12.39
CA ARG A 178 -9.13 20.25 12.95
C ARG A 178 -7.72 20.70 12.62
N VAL A 179 -7.60 21.63 11.69
CA VAL A 179 -6.33 22.18 11.22
C VAL A 179 -6.41 23.71 11.14
N PRO A 180 -5.27 24.43 11.25
CA PRO A 180 -5.20 25.87 11.06
C PRO A 180 -5.68 26.32 9.68
N ASP A 181 -6.30 27.50 9.61
CA ASP A 181 -6.81 28.10 8.38
C ASP A 181 -5.68 28.33 7.37
N GLU A 182 -4.51 28.73 7.85
CA GLU A 182 -3.32 28.95 7.05
C GLU A 182 -2.91 27.69 6.27
N LEU A 183 -3.04 26.52 6.88
CA LEU A 183 -2.74 25.27 6.21
C LEU A 183 -3.78 24.93 5.12
N VAL A 184 -5.06 25.22 5.37
CA VAL A 184 -6.12 25.03 4.35
C VAL A 184 -5.86 25.93 3.14
N GLU A 185 -5.44 27.19 3.37
CA GLU A 185 -5.08 28.13 2.32
C GLU A 185 -3.83 27.67 1.52
N MET A 186 -2.82 27.10 2.20
CA MET A 186 -1.63 26.55 1.54
C MET A 186 -1.96 25.33 0.67
N VAL A 187 -2.86 24.49 1.11
CA VAL A 187 -3.24 23.24 0.43
C VAL A 187 -4.07 23.51 -0.84
N GLY A 188 -4.92 24.53 -0.83
CA GLY A 188 -5.85 24.81 -1.91
C GLY A 188 -5.23 24.83 -3.32
N PRO A 189 -4.14 25.59 -3.57
CA PRO A 189 -3.45 25.63 -4.87
C PRO A 189 -2.85 24.30 -5.32
N HIS A 190 -2.61 23.35 -4.38
CA HIS A 190 -1.98 22.05 -4.62
C HIS A 190 -2.95 20.87 -4.61
N ARG A 191 -4.25 21.16 -4.59
CA ARG A 191 -5.31 20.16 -4.46
C ARG A 191 -5.20 19.02 -5.48
N GLU A 192 -5.08 19.35 -6.76
CA GLU A 192 -5.01 18.34 -7.83
C GLU A 192 -3.78 17.45 -7.63
N GLU A 193 -2.64 18.05 -7.36
CA GLU A 193 -1.39 17.34 -7.12
C GLU A 193 -1.47 16.39 -5.91
N LEU A 194 -2.09 16.84 -4.82
CA LEU A 194 -2.26 16.04 -3.61
C LEU A 194 -3.25 14.89 -3.82
N MET A 195 -4.30 15.10 -4.61
CA MET A 195 -5.26 14.05 -4.96
C MET A 195 -4.63 12.94 -5.79
N GLU A 196 -3.69 13.24 -6.68
CA GLU A 196 -2.93 12.23 -7.42
C GLU A 196 -2.10 11.32 -6.49
N GLY A 197 -1.55 11.89 -5.40
CA GLY A 197 -0.78 11.15 -4.39
C GLY A 197 -1.64 10.41 -3.34
N TYR A 198 -2.96 10.64 -3.33
CA TYR A 198 -3.83 10.19 -2.24
C TYR A 198 -3.82 8.68 -2.02
N ALA A 199 -3.78 7.90 -3.11
CA ALA A 199 -3.72 6.44 -3.01
C ALA A 199 -2.46 5.95 -2.26
N LEU A 200 -1.30 6.55 -2.52
CA LEU A 200 -0.04 6.21 -1.84
C LEU A 200 -0.05 6.65 -0.37
N ALA A 201 -0.72 7.76 -0.05
CA ALA A 201 -0.87 8.25 1.32
C ALA A 201 -1.63 7.26 2.22
N TRP A 202 -2.56 6.47 1.68
CA TRP A 202 -3.26 5.40 2.42
C TRP A 202 -2.30 4.30 2.92
N PHE A 203 -1.24 4.03 2.18
CA PHE A 203 -0.21 3.07 2.58
C PHE A 203 0.90 3.68 3.44
N GLY A 204 0.72 4.92 3.91
CA GLY A 204 1.67 5.57 4.79
C GLY A 204 2.79 6.34 4.07
N MET A 205 2.66 6.49 2.77
CA MET A 205 3.65 7.16 1.89
C MET A 205 3.26 8.59 1.55
#